data_ff357fcdb4fdc9ea66e5c94cb153fae9
#
_entry.id   ff357fcdb4fdc9ea66e5c94cb153fae9
#
_cell.length_a   1.000
_cell.length_b   1.000
_cell.length_c   1.000
_cell.angle_alpha   90.00
_cell.angle_beta   90.00
_cell.angle_gamma   90.00
#
_symmetry.space_group_name_H-M   'P 1'
#
loop_
_entity.id
_entity.type
_entity.pdbx_description
1 polymer ?
#
loop_
_entity_poly.entity_id
_entity_poly.type
_entity_poly.pdbx_seq_one_letter_code
_entity_poly.pdbx_strand_id
1 'polypeptide(L)'
;SAADGYIFCCPENLGSMSGLMKEMFDRAYYPVLGKVEGRPYATIIAAGSDGEGAQRQIDRIVTGWRLKRVAEPLILNLDAQSPAAIAAPKQVADGSLAKARDIGAAMAEGLRLGIF
;
A
#
# COMPACT_ATOMS: atom_id res chain seq x y z
N SER A 1 0.09 -17.83 -2.84
CA SER A 1 -1.03 -17.08 -2.31
C SER A 1 -2.31 -17.41 -3.06
N ALA A 2 -3.41 -17.57 -2.32
CA ALA A 2 -4.72 -17.84 -2.91
C ALA A 2 -5.44 -16.55 -3.35
N ALA A 3 -4.95 -15.38 -2.93
CA ALA A 3 -5.57 -14.10 -3.29
C ALA A 3 -5.35 -13.76 -4.77
N ASP A 4 -6.34 -13.15 -5.39
CA ASP A 4 -6.28 -12.76 -6.80
C ASP A 4 -5.80 -11.31 -6.99
N GLY A 5 -5.76 -10.53 -5.94
CA GLY A 5 -5.28 -9.16 -5.95
C GLY A 5 -4.83 -8.73 -4.57
N TYR A 6 -4.11 -7.60 -4.49
CA TYR A 6 -3.45 -7.17 -3.26
C TYR A 6 -3.62 -5.66 -3.05
N ILE A 7 -3.85 -5.28 -1.81
CA ILE A 7 -3.75 -3.89 -1.39
C ILE A 7 -2.69 -3.84 -0.27
N PHE A 8 -1.59 -3.15 -0.53
CA PHE A 8 -0.53 -2.98 0.46
C PHE A 8 -0.76 -1.67 1.19
N CYS A 9 -1.07 -1.77 2.47
CA CYS A 9 -1.39 -0.62 3.31
C CYS A 9 -0.45 -0.59 4.51
N CYS A 10 0.32 0.48 4.64
CA CYS A 10 1.22 0.62 5.78
C CYS A 10 1.56 2.09 6.05
N PRO A 11 2.05 2.42 7.25
CA PRO A 11 2.60 3.74 7.50
C PRO A 11 3.99 3.88 6.89
N GLU A 12 4.37 5.14 6.58
CA GLU A 12 5.76 5.49 6.32
C GLU A 12 6.42 5.81 7.65
N ASN A 13 7.47 5.09 7.98
CA ASN A 13 8.28 5.32 9.18
C ASN A 13 9.70 5.63 8.74
N LEU A 14 10.23 6.77 9.20
CA LEU A 14 11.61 7.17 8.90
C LEU A 14 11.91 7.18 7.39
N GLY A 15 10.97 7.68 6.60
CA GLY A 15 11.11 7.78 5.15
C GLY A 15 11.00 6.46 4.39
N SER A 16 10.50 5.40 5.04
CA SER A 16 10.55 4.03 4.55
C SER A 16 9.24 3.33 4.86
N MET A 17 8.95 2.21 4.21
CA MET A 17 7.83 1.37 4.63
C MET A 17 8.08 0.88 6.06
N SER A 18 7.00 0.56 6.79
CA SER A 18 7.15 0.02 8.15
C SER A 18 7.96 -1.28 8.14
N GLY A 19 8.68 -1.53 9.24
CA GLY A 19 9.45 -2.76 9.37
C GLY A 19 8.60 -4.01 9.27
N LEU A 20 7.34 -3.95 9.77
CA LEU A 20 6.39 -5.06 9.65
C LEU A 20 6.03 -5.35 8.21
N MET A 21 5.86 -4.33 7.38
CA MET A 21 5.58 -4.52 5.95
C MET A 21 6.78 -5.14 5.25
N LYS A 22 8.00 -4.66 5.54
CA LYS A 22 9.22 -5.21 4.95
C LYS A 22 9.42 -6.67 5.37
N GLU A 23 9.15 -6.98 6.63
CA GLU A 23 9.22 -8.36 7.11
C GLU A 23 8.26 -9.27 6.34
N MET A 24 7.04 -8.81 6.11
CA MET A 24 6.07 -9.56 5.31
C MET A 24 6.61 -9.85 3.91
N PHE A 25 7.18 -8.85 3.24
CA PHE A 25 7.78 -9.04 1.93
C PHE A 25 8.93 -10.04 1.95
N ASP A 26 9.80 -9.93 2.95
CA ASP A 26 10.94 -10.84 3.08
C ASP A 26 10.48 -12.29 3.28
N ARG A 27 9.47 -12.49 4.13
CA ARG A 27 8.93 -13.83 4.41
C ARG A 27 8.12 -14.41 3.25
N ALA A 28 7.45 -13.56 2.50
CA ALA A 28 6.61 -14.00 1.39
C ALA A 28 7.39 -14.26 0.10
N TYR A 29 8.62 -13.80 -0.01
CA TYR A 29 9.35 -13.80 -1.27
C TYR A 29 9.42 -15.18 -1.94
N TYR A 30 9.96 -16.16 -1.26
CA TYR A 30 10.08 -17.50 -1.85
C TYR A 30 8.72 -18.17 -2.07
N PRO A 31 7.76 -18.10 -1.13
CA PRO A 31 6.44 -18.67 -1.37
C PRO A 31 5.69 -18.11 -2.59
N VAL A 32 5.91 -16.83 -2.95
CA VAL A 32 5.18 -16.22 -4.08
C VAL A 32 5.99 -16.20 -5.38
N LEU A 33 7.27 -16.50 -5.33
CA LEU A 33 8.16 -16.38 -6.49
C LEU A 33 7.63 -17.20 -7.67
N GLY A 34 7.35 -16.51 -8.79
CA GLY A 34 6.83 -17.13 -10.01
C GLY A 34 5.36 -17.56 -9.94
N LYS A 35 4.63 -17.18 -8.88
CA LYS A 35 3.25 -17.67 -8.66
C LYS A 35 2.17 -16.60 -8.70
N VAL A 36 2.55 -15.32 -8.64
CA VAL A 36 1.60 -14.21 -8.53
C VAL A 36 1.66 -13.24 -9.70
N GLU A 37 2.39 -13.58 -10.73
CA GLU A 37 2.64 -12.69 -11.87
C GLU A 37 1.34 -12.22 -12.52
N GLY A 38 1.26 -10.92 -12.82
CA GLY A 38 0.11 -10.30 -13.46
C GLY A 38 -1.05 -9.97 -12.53
N ARG A 39 -1.01 -10.37 -11.27
CA ARG A 39 -2.08 -10.05 -10.33
C ARG A 39 -2.10 -8.55 -10.02
N PRO A 40 -3.29 -7.96 -9.86
CA PRO A 40 -3.41 -6.52 -9.62
C PRO A 40 -3.01 -6.14 -8.18
N TYR A 41 -2.45 -4.93 -8.03
CA TYR A 41 -2.19 -4.36 -6.72
C TYR A 41 -2.50 -2.87 -6.68
N ALA A 42 -2.73 -2.39 -5.47
CA ALA A 42 -2.84 -0.97 -5.15
C ALA A 42 -2.11 -0.73 -3.83
N THR A 43 -1.80 0.53 -3.54
CA THR A 43 -1.08 0.91 -2.33
C THR A 43 -1.79 2.04 -1.59
N ILE A 44 -1.77 1.98 -0.26
CA ILE A 44 -2.27 3.02 0.62
C ILE A 44 -1.19 3.26 1.68
N ILE A 45 -0.65 4.48 1.72
CA ILE A 45 0.42 4.85 2.64
C ILE A 45 -0.08 5.96 3.57
N ALA A 46 0.08 5.77 4.87
CA ALA A 46 -0.18 6.81 5.85
C ALA A 46 1.15 7.43 6.25
N ALA A 47 1.30 8.74 6.04
CA ALA A 47 2.55 9.44 6.28
C ALA A 47 2.35 10.71 7.08
N GLY A 48 3.34 11.07 7.90
CA GLY A 48 3.33 12.35 8.63
C GLY A 48 3.56 13.53 7.72
N SER A 49 4.36 13.38 6.65
CA SER A 49 4.67 14.49 5.76
C SER A 49 4.81 14.10 4.28
N ASP A 50 5.48 12.99 3.95
CA ASP A 50 5.81 12.69 2.56
C ASP A 50 5.11 11.43 2.04
N GLY A 51 5.54 10.26 2.44
CA GLY A 51 4.96 8.98 1.97
C GLY A 51 5.61 8.41 0.71
N GLU A 52 6.35 9.21 -0.04
CA GLU A 52 6.92 8.79 -1.32
C GLU A 52 8.01 7.73 -1.17
N GLY A 53 8.77 7.79 -0.06
CA GLY A 53 9.81 6.79 0.21
C GLY A 53 9.24 5.39 0.35
N ALA A 54 8.21 5.23 1.18
CA ALA A 54 7.53 3.95 1.36
C ALA A 54 6.88 3.48 0.06
N GLN A 55 6.22 4.39 -0.67
CA GLN A 55 5.56 4.08 -1.93
C GLN A 55 6.55 3.52 -2.95
N ARG A 56 7.69 4.18 -3.13
CA ARG A 56 8.70 3.71 -4.09
C ARG A 56 9.27 2.35 -3.72
N GLN A 57 9.48 2.10 -2.44
CA GLN A 57 10.00 0.80 -1.98
C GLN A 57 9.03 -0.33 -2.29
N ILE A 58 7.74 -0.13 -2.00
CA ILE A 58 6.73 -1.15 -2.28
C ILE A 58 6.64 -1.40 -3.78
N ASP A 59 6.55 -0.35 -4.59
CA ASP A 59 6.48 -0.48 -6.05
C ASP A 59 7.67 -1.26 -6.60
N ARG A 60 8.87 -0.99 -6.09
CA ARG A 60 10.07 -1.69 -6.54
C ARG A 60 10.01 -3.18 -6.23
N ILE A 61 9.59 -3.54 -5.02
CA ILE A 61 9.49 -4.93 -4.61
C ILE A 61 8.46 -5.67 -5.46
N VAL A 62 7.26 -5.13 -5.57
CA VAL A 62 6.16 -5.84 -6.26
C VAL A 62 6.29 -5.80 -7.77
N THR A 63 7.04 -4.85 -8.33
CA THR A 63 7.45 -4.90 -9.73
C THR A 63 8.33 -6.11 -9.97
N GLY A 64 9.24 -6.41 -9.03
CA GLY A 64 10.02 -7.64 -9.06
C GLY A 64 9.16 -8.90 -8.99
N TRP A 65 8.02 -8.83 -8.32
CA TRP A 65 7.05 -9.93 -8.26
C TRP A 65 6.16 -10.00 -9.51
N ARG A 66 6.30 -9.06 -10.43
CA ARG A 66 5.50 -8.94 -11.66
C ARG A 66 4.02 -8.67 -11.40
N LEU A 67 3.69 -7.98 -10.31
CA LEU A 67 2.34 -7.50 -10.07
C LEU A 67 2.03 -6.30 -10.98
N LYS A 68 0.74 -6.05 -11.21
CA LYS A 68 0.26 -4.97 -12.07
C LYS A 68 -0.47 -3.92 -11.24
N ARG A 69 0.04 -2.68 -11.23
CA ARG A 69 -0.63 -1.58 -10.53
C ARG A 69 -1.93 -1.21 -11.25
N VAL A 70 -3.03 -1.15 -10.52
CA VAL A 70 -4.36 -0.89 -11.08
C VAL A 70 -5.04 0.34 -10.49
N ALA A 71 -4.36 1.08 -9.61
CA ALA A 71 -4.86 2.34 -9.05
C ALA A 71 -3.70 3.29 -8.80
N GLU A 72 -3.96 4.60 -8.84
CA GLU A 72 -2.98 5.58 -8.42
C GLU A 72 -2.63 5.36 -6.95
N PRO A 73 -1.35 5.52 -6.55
CA PRO A 73 -0.98 5.41 -5.15
C PRO A 73 -1.78 6.39 -4.29
N LEU A 74 -2.33 5.93 -3.18
CA LEU A 74 -2.99 6.80 -2.22
C LEU A 74 -2.05 7.04 -1.04
N ILE A 75 -1.62 8.29 -0.88
CA ILE A 75 -0.83 8.72 0.26
C ILE A 75 -1.71 9.61 1.14
N LEU A 76 -1.93 9.17 2.38
CA LEU A 76 -2.69 9.93 3.37
C LEU A 76 -1.68 10.75 4.18
N ASN A 77 -1.56 12.04 3.87
CA ASN A 77 -0.67 12.94 4.60
C ASN A 77 -1.38 13.43 5.86
N LEU A 78 -0.81 13.12 7.01
CA LEU A 78 -1.38 13.45 8.33
C LEU A 78 -0.81 14.75 8.91
N ASP A 79 0.04 15.45 8.18
CA ASP A 79 0.63 16.74 8.55
C ASP A 79 1.32 16.74 9.93
N ALA A 80 1.97 15.64 10.28
CA ALA A 80 2.61 15.46 11.56
C ALA A 80 4.09 15.83 11.45
N GLN A 81 4.41 17.14 11.50
CA GLN A 81 5.77 17.67 11.29
C GLN A 81 6.43 18.25 12.54
N SER A 82 5.72 18.31 13.66
CA SER A 82 6.28 18.71 14.95
C SER A 82 6.39 17.51 15.87
N PRO A 83 7.29 17.53 16.88
CA PRO A 83 7.37 16.44 17.85
C PRO A 83 6.02 16.12 18.52
N ALA A 84 5.24 17.15 18.87
CA ALA A 84 3.94 16.98 19.49
C ALA A 84 2.95 16.33 18.52
N ALA A 85 2.89 16.78 17.27
CA ALA A 85 2.01 16.19 16.25
C ALA A 85 2.40 14.76 15.91
N ILE A 86 3.70 14.46 15.87
CA ILE A 86 4.20 13.11 15.61
C ILE A 86 3.78 12.15 16.72
N ALA A 87 3.88 12.59 17.98
CA ALA A 87 3.53 11.77 19.14
C ALA A 87 2.02 11.67 19.38
N ALA A 88 1.23 12.61 18.88
CA ALA A 88 -0.21 12.65 19.11
C ALA A 88 -0.95 11.54 18.35
N PRO A 89 -2.09 11.07 18.88
CA PRO A 89 -2.98 10.20 18.09
C PRO A 89 -3.39 10.88 16.79
N LYS A 90 -3.44 10.11 15.71
CA LYS A 90 -3.80 10.63 14.39
C LYS A 90 -5.27 10.38 14.10
N GLN A 91 -5.88 11.34 13.41
CA GLN A 91 -7.21 11.16 12.86
C GLN A 91 -7.14 11.29 11.35
N VAL A 92 -7.79 10.37 10.66
CA VAL A 92 -7.86 10.37 9.20
C VAL A 92 -9.17 11.02 8.79
N ALA A 93 -9.09 12.03 7.93
CA ALA A 93 -10.28 12.74 7.45
C ALA A 93 -11.22 11.79 6.70
N ASP A 94 -12.54 12.04 6.80
CA ASP A 94 -13.56 11.21 6.16
C ASP A 94 -13.35 11.09 4.65
N GLY A 95 -12.95 12.18 3.99
CA GLY A 95 -12.65 12.16 2.55
C GLY A 95 -11.50 11.24 2.19
N SER A 96 -10.47 11.15 3.05
CA SER A 96 -9.35 10.23 2.87
C SER A 96 -9.78 8.78 3.07
N LEU A 97 -10.63 8.52 4.07
CA LEU A 97 -11.20 7.20 4.28
C LEU A 97 -12.09 6.76 3.11
N ALA A 98 -12.85 7.71 2.54
CA ALA A 98 -13.66 7.43 1.36
C ALA A 98 -12.80 7.00 0.17
N LYS A 99 -11.66 7.67 -0.05
CA LYS A 99 -10.71 7.30 -1.12
C LYS A 99 -10.16 5.89 -0.91
N ALA A 100 -9.84 5.52 0.33
CA ALA A 100 -9.37 4.18 0.64
C ALA A 100 -10.46 3.13 0.38
N ARG A 101 -11.70 3.41 0.75
CA ARG A 101 -12.84 2.53 0.44
C ARG A 101 -13.03 2.36 -1.06
N ASP A 102 -12.88 3.44 -1.83
CA ASP A 102 -13.02 3.41 -3.29
C ASP A 102 -11.97 2.51 -3.93
N ILE A 103 -10.74 2.53 -3.42
CA ILE A 103 -9.68 1.63 -3.90
C ILE A 103 -10.07 0.18 -3.66
N GLY A 104 -10.55 -0.15 -2.46
CA GLY A 104 -10.99 -1.51 -2.14
C GLY A 104 -12.16 -1.96 -2.99
N ALA A 105 -13.16 -1.09 -3.17
CA ALA A 105 -14.33 -1.37 -3.99
C ALA A 105 -13.95 -1.58 -5.46
N ALA A 106 -13.06 -0.75 -5.99
CA ALA A 106 -12.59 -0.85 -7.38
C ALA A 106 -11.80 -2.15 -7.60
N MET A 107 -10.96 -2.52 -6.64
CA MET A 107 -10.21 -3.78 -6.70
C MET A 107 -11.18 -4.97 -6.75
N ALA A 108 -12.14 -5.02 -5.85
CA ALA A 108 -13.11 -6.11 -5.77
C ALA A 108 -13.95 -6.20 -7.05
N GLU A 109 -14.42 -5.06 -7.56
CA GLU A 109 -15.23 -5.02 -8.77
C GLU A 109 -14.43 -5.41 -10.00
N GLY A 110 -13.20 -4.94 -10.12
CA GLY A 110 -12.32 -5.31 -11.23
C GLY A 110 -12.00 -6.78 -11.26
N LEU A 111 -11.76 -7.39 -10.09
CA LEU A 111 -11.56 -8.84 -9.99
C LEU A 111 -12.84 -9.61 -10.36
N ARG A 112 -14.00 -9.15 -9.88
CA ARG A 112 -15.28 -9.77 -10.19
C ARG A 112 -15.56 -9.75 -11.70
N LEU A 113 -15.23 -8.65 -12.36
CA LEU A 113 -15.44 -8.48 -13.80
C LEU A 113 -14.35 -9.10 -14.66
N GLY A 114 -13.22 -9.49 -14.06
CA GLY A 114 -12.11 -10.07 -14.80
C GLY A 114 -11.38 -9.09 -15.71
N ILE A 115 -11.36 -7.79 -15.35
CA ILE A 115 -10.73 -6.75 -16.17
C ILE A 115 -9.28 -6.45 -15.80
N PHE A 116 -8.74 -7.08 -14.77
CA PHE A 116 -7.35 -6.91 -14.37
C PHE A 116 -6.46 -8.04 -14.88
#